data_845f65e5a165c3aca3a16f25e8531d2d
#
_entry.id   845f65e5a165c3aca3a16f25e8531d2d
#
_cell.length_a   1.000
_cell.length_b   1.000
_cell.length_c   1.000
_cell.angle_alpha   90.00
_cell.angle_beta   90.00
_cell.angle_gamma   90.00
#
_symmetry.space_group_name_H-M   'P 1'
#
loop_
_entity.id
_entity.type
_entity.pdbx_description
1 polymer ?
#
loop_
_entity_poly.entity_id
_entity_poly.type
_entity_poly.pdbx_seq_one_letter_code
_entity_poly.pdbx_strand_id
1 'polypeptide(L)'
;MPRRATEFQTIRSEGGLLPPDLLRRVVDPAGKVSGVEPTAYGLPAGERINEAITQSWNRLRRHWAEFRNASKDLPEVDATTGLTNDKWSLPLLRELGFGFLTTTAGPTIDGKTYAISRFAGNTAIHLVGCGVSLDHRTAKVRGAAQSNPHGLVQKFLNRSPGHL
;
A
#
# COMPACT_ATOMS: atom_id res chain seq x y z
N MET A 1 27.05 -24.49 -6.71
CA MET A 1 27.36 -23.22 -6.06
C MET A 1 26.59 -23.17 -4.76
N PRO A 2 27.20 -22.98 -3.58
CA PRO A 2 26.48 -22.90 -2.32
C PRO A 2 25.60 -21.64 -2.35
N ARG A 3 24.30 -21.81 -2.07
CA ARG A 3 23.38 -20.68 -1.80
C ARG A 3 23.95 -19.91 -0.60
N ARG A 4 24.37 -18.65 -0.81
CA ARG A 4 24.68 -17.74 0.29
C ARG A 4 23.44 -17.68 1.19
N ALA A 5 23.60 -18.08 2.45
CA ALA A 5 22.56 -17.90 3.46
C ALA A 5 22.13 -16.42 3.43
N THR A 6 20.84 -16.17 3.27
CA THR A 6 20.29 -14.82 3.29
C THR A 6 20.44 -14.31 4.72
N GLU A 7 21.25 -13.27 4.91
CA GLU A 7 21.56 -12.64 6.19
C GLU A 7 20.29 -12.09 6.87
N PHE A 8 19.26 -11.79 6.06
CA PHE A 8 17.95 -11.31 6.53
C PHE A 8 16.90 -12.39 6.28
N GLN A 9 16.39 -13.00 7.35
CA GLN A 9 15.40 -14.07 7.25
C GLN A 9 13.98 -13.53 7.01
N THR A 10 13.70 -12.30 7.43
CA THR A 10 12.38 -11.66 7.38
C THR A 10 12.20 -10.71 6.21
N ILE A 11 13.28 -10.41 5.49
CA ILE A 11 13.25 -9.52 4.31
C ILE A 11 13.52 -10.36 3.07
N ARG A 12 12.55 -10.37 2.16
CA ARG A 12 12.68 -10.95 0.83
C ARG A 12 12.77 -9.82 -0.19
N SER A 13 13.90 -9.72 -0.89
CA SER A 13 14.11 -8.75 -1.95
C SER A 13 13.95 -9.43 -3.31
N GLU A 14 13.12 -8.87 -4.16
CA GLU A 14 12.93 -9.31 -5.53
C GLU A 14 13.29 -8.16 -6.49
N GLY A 15 13.79 -8.50 -7.68
CA GLY A 15 14.17 -7.51 -8.70
C GLY A 15 15.36 -6.60 -8.33
N GLY A 16 16.10 -6.90 -7.25
CA GLY A 16 17.26 -6.11 -6.83
C GLY A 16 16.93 -4.73 -6.26
N LEU A 17 15.69 -4.46 -5.94
CA LEU A 17 15.23 -3.14 -5.42
C LEU A 17 15.90 -2.77 -4.10
N LEU A 18 16.12 -3.75 -3.23
CA LEU A 18 16.84 -3.60 -1.96
C LEU A 18 18.03 -4.58 -1.95
N PRO A 19 19.18 -4.21 -2.51
CA PRO A 19 20.35 -5.07 -2.54
C PRO A 19 20.86 -5.35 -1.10
N PRO A 20 21.42 -6.54 -0.84
CA PRO A 20 21.90 -6.93 0.49
C PRO A 20 22.90 -5.94 1.10
N ASP A 21 23.71 -5.29 0.28
CA ASP A 21 24.71 -4.31 0.75
C ASP A 21 24.06 -3.03 1.27
N LEU A 22 22.94 -2.60 0.64
CA LEU A 22 22.15 -1.49 1.17
C LEU A 22 21.54 -1.86 2.51
N LEU A 23 20.94 -3.04 2.63
CA LEU A 23 20.34 -3.51 3.88
C LEU A 23 21.37 -3.61 5.01
N ARG A 24 22.60 -4.09 4.73
CA ARG A 24 23.69 -4.09 5.71
C ARG A 24 24.04 -2.69 6.18
N ARG A 25 24.15 -1.73 5.25
CA ARG A 25 24.44 -0.33 5.59
C ARG A 25 23.35 0.33 6.42
N VAL A 26 22.09 -0.03 6.19
CA VAL A 26 20.94 0.48 6.98
C VAL A 26 20.98 -0.01 8.43
N VAL A 27 21.38 -1.27 8.66
CA VAL A 27 21.45 -1.83 10.03
C VAL A 27 22.79 -1.56 10.73
N ASP A 28 23.81 -1.16 10.01
CA ASP A 28 25.11 -0.81 10.58
C ASP A 28 25.04 0.58 11.24
N PRO A 29 25.29 0.69 12.57
CA PRO A 29 25.32 1.99 13.23
C PRO A 29 26.36 2.98 12.67
N ALA A 30 27.42 2.47 12.02
CA ALA A 30 28.43 3.26 11.31
C ALA A 30 28.04 3.53 9.86
N GLY A 31 26.97 2.89 9.36
CA GLY A 31 26.48 3.05 8.00
C GLY A 31 25.87 4.44 7.77
N LYS A 32 26.52 5.26 6.98
CA LYS A 32 26.02 6.60 6.59
C LYS A 32 25.02 6.45 5.44
N VAL A 33 23.78 6.08 5.75
CA VAL A 33 22.67 6.05 4.79
C VAL A 33 21.78 7.25 5.08
N SER A 34 21.53 8.09 4.08
CA SER A 34 20.59 9.21 4.21
C SER A 34 19.15 8.68 4.38
N GLY A 35 18.33 9.38 5.15
CA GLY A 35 16.93 8.99 5.38
C GLY A 35 16.73 7.97 6.49
N VAL A 36 17.74 7.63 7.28
CA VAL A 36 17.61 6.81 8.49
C VAL A 36 17.56 7.64 9.79
N GLU A 37 17.60 8.96 9.66
CA GLU A 37 17.52 9.88 10.80
C GLU A 37 16.05 10.12 11.22
N PRO A 38 15.75 10.29 12.52
CA PRO A 38 14.39 10.55 12.99
C PRO A 38 13.70 11.74 12.30
N THR A 39 14.45 12.77 12.00
CA THR A 39 13.97 13.98 11.30
C THR A 39 13.45 13.72 9.89
N ALA A 40 13.98 12.71 9.20
CA ALA A 40 13.51 12.30 7.87
C ALA A 40 12.07 11.75 7.91
N TYR A 41 11.61 11.33 9.09
CA TYR A 41 10.25 10.80 9.34
C TYR A 41 9.37 11.79 10.10
N GLY A 42 9.80 13.04 10.25
CA GLY A 42 9.05 14.06 10.99
C GLY A 42 8.91 13.76 12.48
N LEU A 43 9.76 12.92 13.04
CA LEU A 43 9.74 12.59 14.46
C LEU A 43 10.29 13.74 15.29
N PRO A 44 9.68 14.07 16.44
CA PRO A 44 10.20 15.07 17.37
C PRO A 44 11.60 14.75 17.87
N ALA A 45 12.31 15.78 18.31
CA ALA A 45 13.64 15.63 18.92
C ALA A 45 13.56 14.71 20.16
N GLY A 46 14.38 13.65 20.15
CA GLY A 46 14.43 12.67 21.23
C GLY A 46 13.60 11.39 20.99
N GLU A 47 12.70 11.38 20.01
CA GLU A 47 12.05 10.14 19.61
C GLU A 47 12.99 9.25 18.79
N ARG A 48 12.85 7.94 19.00
CA ARG A 48 13.65 6.93 18.31
C ARG A 48 12.83 6.27 17.21
N ILE A 49 13.43 6.09 16.03
CA ILE A 49 12.78 5.43 14.89
C ILE A 49 12.23 4.05 15.27
N ASN A 50 12.98 3.25 16.04
CA ASN A 50 12.54 1.92 16.46
C ASN A 50 11.29 1.96 17.35
N GLU A 51 11.14 3.00 18.18
CA GLU A 51 9.93 3.19 18.99
C GLU A 51 8.74 3.55 18.12
N ALA A 52 8.92 4.48 17.17
CA ALA A 52 7.90 4.85 16.20
C ALA A 52 7.46 3.66 15.33
N ILE A 53 8.42 2.86 14.83
CA ILE A 53 8.15 1.62 14.10
C ILE A 53 7.34 0.64 14.95
N THR A 54 7.73 0.44 16.21
CA THR A 54 7.04 -0.48 17.13
C THR A 54 5.61 -0.04 17.38
N GLN A 55 5.38 1.25 17.58
CA GLN A 55 4.05 1.81 17.79
C GLN A 55 3.18 1.65 16.54
N SER A 56 3.71 1.99 15.36
CA SER A 56 3.02 1.84 14.07
C SER A 56 2.67 0.37 13.81
N TRP A 57 3.60 -0.53 14.02
CA TRP A 57 3.40 -1.98 13.90
C TRP A 57 2.29 -2.50 14.82
N ASN A 58 2.28 -2.07 16.09
CA ASN A 58 1.24 -2.47 17.03
C ASN A 58 -0.15 -1.94 16.65
N ARG A 59 -0.24 -0.71 16.10
CA ARG A 59 -1.50 -0.18 15.53
C ARG A 59 -1.96 -1.01 14.33
N LEU A 60 -1.07 -1.33 13.39
CA LEU A 60 -1.39 -2.15 12.22
C LEU A 60 -1.82 -3.56 12.59
N ARG A 61 -1.16 -4.20 13.57
CA ARG A 61 -1.58 -5.52 14.07
C ARG A 61 -2.99 -5.51 14.63
N ARG A 62 -3.39 -4.46 15.33
CA ARG A 62 -4.74 -4.29 15.86
C ARG A 62 -5.75 -4.14 14.71
N HIS A 63 -5.50 -3.24 13.76
CA HIS A 63 -6.36 -3.06 12.58
C HIS A 63 -6.50 -4.36 11.77
N TRP A 64 -5.41 -5.10 11.62
CA TRP A 64 -5.44 -6.39 10.94
C TRP A 64 -6.31 -7.41 11.68
N ALA A 65 -6.19 -7.49 13.00
CA ALA A 65 -7.02 -8.39 13.81
C ALA A 65 -8.51 -8.02 13.73
N GLU A 66 -8.84 -6.73 13.82
CA GLU A 66 -10.20 -6.22 13.64
C GLU A 66 -10.78 -6.55 12.25
N PHE A 67 -9.99 -6.30 11.21
CA PHE A 67 -10.36 -6.65 9.84
C PHE A 67 -10.59 -8.16 9.68
N ARG A 68 -9.65 -8.98 10.14
CA ARG A 68 -9.75 -10.44 10.08
C ARG A 68 -10.99 -10.96 10.81
N ASN A 69 -11.31 -10.41 11.95
CA ASN A 69 -12.51 -10.80 12.69
C ASN A 69 -13.77 -10.38 11.95
N ALA A 70 -13.84 -9.16 11.43
CA ALA A 70 -15.00 -8.66 10.72
C ALA A 70 -15.21 -9.31 9.34
N SER A 71 -14.16 -9.85 8.73
CA SER A 71 -14.21 -10.49 7.41
C SER A 71 -14.55 -11.98 7.44
N LYS A 72 -14.61 -12.62 8.63
CA LYS A 72 -14.82 -14.07 8.75
C LYS A 72 -16.18 -14.55 8.21
N ASP A 73 -17.20 -13.72 8.38
CA ASP A 73 -18.60 -14.09 8.12
C ASP A 73 -19.19 -13.39 6.88
N LEU A 74 -18.34 -12.75 6.06
CA LEU A 74 -18.82 -12.03 4.89
C LEU A 74 -18.94 -12.94 3.66
N PRO A 75 -20.04 -12.80 2.88
CA PRO A 75 -20.14 -13.44 1.57
C PRO A 75 -19.08 -12.90 0.62
N GLU A 76 -18.56 -13.78 -0.21
CA GLU A 76 -17.26 -13.69 -0.90
C GLU A 76 -16.95 -12.46 -1.75
N VAL A 77 -17.86 -11.56 -2.15
CA VAL A 77 -17.46 -10.60 -3.19
C VAL A 77 -17.95 -9.15 -3.02
N ASP A 78 -19.17 -8.87 -2.63
CA ASP A 78 -19.71 -7.50 -2.87
C ASP A 78 -19.67 -6.55 -1.65
N ALA A 79 -19.79 -7.09 -0.43
CA ALA A 79 -19.76 -6.29 0.80
C ALA A 79 -18.33 -5.97 1.31
N THR A 80 -17.31 -6.56 0.68
CA THR A 80 -15.94 -6.56 1.23
C THR A 80 -15.15 -5.28 0.95
N THR A 81 -15.48 -4.52 -0.09
CA THR A 81 -14.70 -3.32 -0.47
C THR A 81 -14.76 -2.24 0.62
N GLY A 82 -15.94 -1.92 1.13
CA GLY A 82 -16.10 -0.95 2.22
C GLY A 82 -15.36 -1.40 3.48
N LEU A 83 -15.62 -2.64 3.91
CA LEU A 83 -14.97 -3.20 5.10
C LEU A 83 -13.44 -3.23 4.95
N THR A 84 -12.94 -3.72 3.80
CA THR A 84 -11.48 -3.78 3.53
C THR A 84 -10.86 -2.39 3.59
N ASN A 85 -11.52 -1.40 2.99
CA ASN A 85 -11.04 -0.03 3.01
C ASN A 85 -11.03 0.55 4.42
N ASP A 86 -12.12 0.46 5.14
CA ASP A 86 -12.30 1.12 6.43
C ASP A 86 -11.46 0.48 7.54
N LYS A 87 -11.36 -0.85 7.54
CA LYS A 87 -10.68 -1.60 8.60
C LYS A 87 -9.21 -1.88 8.31
N TRP A 88 -8.80 -1.92 7.04
CA TRP A 88 -7.43 -2.28 6.68
C TRP A 88 -6.73 -1.29 5.76
N SER A 89 -7.21 -1.08 4.53
CA SER A 89 -6.43 -0.36 3.51
C SER A 89 -6.18 1.10 3.88
N LEU A 90 -7.18 1.81 4.39
CA LEU A 90 -7.03 3.22 4.78
C LEU A 90 -6.18 3.38 6.05
N PRO A 91 -6.37 2.59 7.12
CA PRO A 91 -5.43 2.58 8.24
C PRO A 91 -3.99 2.29 7.84
N LEU A 92 -3.77 1.29 6.97
CA LEU A 92 -2.43 0.97 6.45
C LEU A 92 -1.81 2.16 5.71
N LEU A 93 -2.53 2.75 4.75
CA LEU A 93 -2.03 3.88 3.98
C LEU A 93 -1.74 5.10 4.86
N ARG A 94 -2.54 5.32 5.90
CA ARG A 94 -2.29 6.38 6.89
C ARG A 94 -0.98 6.14 7.66
N GLU A 95 -0.74 4.92 8.13
CA GLU A 95 0.52 4.56 8.81
C GLU A 95 1.74 4.66 7.88
N LEU A 96 1.55 4.46 6.57
CA LEU A 96 2.58 4.65 5.55
C LEU A 96 2.78 6.12 5.13
N GLY A 97 2.09 7.07 5.77
CA GLY A 97 2.30 8.50 5.53
C GLY A 97 1.48 9.12 4.40
N PHE A 98 0.54 8.38 3.79
CA PHE A 98 -0.34 8.93 2.75
C PHE A 98 -1.44 9.88 3.30
N GLY A 99 -1.56 10.00 4.62
CA GLY A 99 -2.54 10.87 5.26
C GLY A 99 -3.99 10.41 5.08
N PHE A 100 -4.91 11.38 5.04
CA PHE A 100 -6.33 11.13 4.82
C PHE A 100 -6.64 11.18 3.33
N LEU A 101 -7.00 10.06 2.75
CA LEU A 101 -7.37 9.94 1.35
C LEU A 101 -8.88 10.17 1.18
N THR A 102 -9.25 11.21 0.45
CA THR A 102 -10.65 11.48 0.11
C THR A 102 -11.16 10.59 -1.01
N THR A 103 -12.43 10.20 -0.92
CA THR A 103 -13.09 9.47 -2.01
C THR A 103 -13.36 10.41 -3.18
N THR A 104 -13.12 9.95 -4.40
CA THR A 104 -13.40 10.70 -5.63
C THR A 104 -14.39 9.95 -6.51
N ALA A 105 -15.09 10.68 -7.38
CA ALA A 105 -15.95 10.08 -8.40
C ALA A 105 -15.15 9.32 -9.48
N GLY A 106 -13.84 9.58 -9.53
CA GLY A 106 -12.91 9.12 -10.53
C GLY A 106 -12.67 10.19 -11.62
N PRO A 107 -11.46 10.25 -12.16
CA PRO A 107 -11.11 11.21 -13.21
C PRO A 107 -11.79 10.87 -14.53
N THR A 108 -12.14 11.89 -15.30
CA THR A 108 -12.65 11.75 -16.68
C THR A 108 -11.60 12.29 -17.64
N ILE A 109 -11.15 11.45 -18.58
CA ILE A 109 -10.18 11.79 -19.64
C ILE A 109 -10.80 11.40 -20.97
N ASP A 110 -10.83 12.31 -21.92
CA ASP A 110 -11.40 12.11 -23.25
C ASP A 110 -12.84 11.56 -23.20
N GLY A 111 -13.67 12.10 -22.32
CA GLY A 111 -15.07 11.67 -22.13
C GLY A 111 -15.25 10.32 -21.43
N LYS A 112 -14.16 9.65 -21.02
CA LYS A 112 -14.20 8.38 -20.32
C LYS A 112 -13.87 8.55 -18.85
N THR A 113 -14.79 8.13 -17.97
CA THR A 113 -14.59 8.12 -16.52
C THR A 113 -13.87 6.84 -16.08
N TYR A 114 -12.81 7.01 -15.30
CA TYR A 114 -12.05 5.93 -14.69
C TYR A 114 -12.47 5.77 -13.24
N ALA A 115 -12.90 4.57 -12.85
CA ALA A 115 -13.39 4.28 -11.50
C ALA A 115 -12.25 4.17 -10.47
N ILE A 116 -11.28 5.09 -10.52
CA ILE A 116 -10.19 5.18 -9.55
C ILE A 116 -10.73 5.88 -8.32
N SER A 117 -10.60 5.24 -7.16
CA SER A 117 -11.35 5.64 -5.98
C SER A 117 -10.71 6.77 -5.18
N ARG A 118 -9.38 6.95 -5.27
CA ARG A 118 -8.65 7.88 -4.41
C ARG A 118 -7.38 8.42 -5.07
N PHE A 119 -6.90 9.54 -4.52
CA PHE A 119 -5.62 10.14 -4.89
C PHE A 119 -4.84 10.58 -3.64
N ALA A 120 -3.51 10.48 -3.72
CA ALA A 120 -2.56 11.13 -2.82
C ALA A 120 -1.72 12.09 -3.67
N GLY A 121 -2.04 13.38 -3.65
CA GLY A 121 -1.49 14.31 -4.63
C GLY A 121 -1.84 13.87 -6.05
N ASN A 122 -0.82 13.66 -6.89
CA ASN A 122 -0.97 13.16 -8.27
C ASN A 122 -0.96 11.64 -8.38
N THR A 123 -0.73 10.92 -7.28
CA THR A 123 -0.66 9.45 -7.30
C THR A 123 -2.07 8.85 -7.24
N ALA A 124 -2.44 8.12 -8.27
CA ALA A 124 -3.70 7.38 -8.32
C ALA A 124 -3.65 6.15 -7.42
N ILE A 125 -4.65 6.00 -6.55
CA ILE A 125 -4.79 4.88 -5.64
C ILE A 125 -6.14 4.21 -5.89
N HIS A 126 -6.11 2.96 -6.37
CA HIS A 126 -7.31 2.18 -6.62
C HIS A 126 -7.44 1.06 -5.58
N LEU A 127 -8.43 1.19 -4.69
CA LEU A 127 -8.67 0.25 -3.61
C LEU A 127 -9.83 -0.68 -3.99
N VAL A 128 -9.62 -1.97 -3.80
CA VAL A 128 -10.63 -3.02 -4.01
C VAL A 128 -10.77 -3.88 -2.75
N GLY A 129 -11.87 -4.60 -2.65
CA GLY A 129 -12.12 -5.49 -1.51
C GLY A 129 -11.20 -6.71 -1.48
N CYS A 130 -11.05 -7.31 -0.28
CA CYS A 130 -10.40 -8.62 -0.17
C CYS A 130 -11.17 -9.64 -1.01
N GLY A 131 -10.47 -10.54 -1.68
CA GLY A 131 -11.07 -11.52 -2.60
C GLY A 131 -11.26 -11.02 -4.04
N VAL A 132 -11.08 -9.71 -4.31
CA VAL A 132 -11.08 -9.19 -5.67
C VAL A 132 -9.70 -9.40 -6.30
N SER A 133 -9.65 -10.15 -7.39
CA SER A 133 -8.43 -10.34 -8.16
C SER A 133 -7.98 -9.04 -8.82
N LEU A 134 -6.68 -8.71 -8.74
CA LEU A 134 -6.11 -7.54 -9.42
C LEU A 134 -5.97 -7.76 -10.93
N ASP A 135 -5.83 -9.00 -11.38
CA ASP A 135 -5.54 -9.36 -12.77
C ASP A 135 -6.75 -9.93 -13.52
N HIS A 136 -7.85 -10.21 -12.82
CA HIS A 136 -9.09 -10.71 -13.41
C HIS A 136 -10.25 -9.76 -13.18
N ARG A 137 -11.21 -9.78 -14.10
CA ARG A 137 -12.45 -9.03 -13.95
C ARG A 137 -13.35 -9.70 -12.90
N THR A 138 -13.94 -8.88 -12.04
CA THR A 138 -14.91 -9.34 -11.06
C THR A 138 -16.25 -8.66 -11.35
N ALA A 139 -17.23 -9.45 -11.81
CA ALA A 139 -18.55 -8.95 -12.19
C ALA A 139 -19.21 -8.21 -11.01
N LYS A 140 -19.95 -7.14 -11.31
CA LYS A 140 -20.70 -6.30 -10.34
C LYS A 140 -19.84 -5.54 -9.33
N VAL A 141 -18.52 -5.69 -9.31
CA VAL A 141 -17.63 -4.92 -8.43
C VAL A 141 -17.20 -3.64 -9.12
N ARG A 142 -17.50 -2.49 -8.51
CA ARG A 142 -17.07 -1.18 -9.02
C ARG A 142 -15.54 -1.12 -9.11
N GLY A 143 -15.03 -0.73 -10.29
CA GLY A 143 -13.58 -0.67 -10.55
C GLY A 143 -12.94 -2.00 -10.93
N ALA A 144 -13.70 -3.12 -10.94
CA ALA A 144 -13.21 -4.42 -11.38
C ALA A 144 -14.13 -5.09 -12.43
N ALA A 145 -15.35 -4.56 -12.65
CA ALA A 145 -16.34 -5.19 -13.53
C ALA A 145 -16.07 -5.00 -15.02
N GLN A 146 -15.66 -3.79 -15.44
CA GLN A 146 -15.40 -3.47 -16.87
C GLN A 146 -13.98 -3.81 -17.29
N SER A 147 -13.04 -3.73 -16.38
CA SER A 147 -11.63 -4.06 -16.55
C SER A 147 -11.13 -4.65 -15.25
N ASN A 148 -10.10 -5.48 -15.29
CA ASN A 148 -9.43 -5.84 -14.05
C ASN A 148 -8.81 -4.59 -13.39
N PRO A 149 -8.63 -4.56 -12.06
CA PRO A 149 -8.11 -3.38 -11.36
C PRO A 149 -6.76 -2.91 -11.88
N HIS A 150 -5.82 -3.82 -12.11
CA HIS A 150 -4.51 -3.51 -12.70
C HIS A 150 -4.65 -2.85 -14.08
N GLY A 151 -5.40 -3.45 -14.98
CA GLY A 151 -5.64 -2.90 -16.33
C GLY A 151 -6.42 -1.58 -16.33
N LEU A 152 -7.27 -1.32 -15.32
CA LEU A 152 -7.93 -0.04 -15.13
C LEU A 152 -6.92 1.07 -14.85
N VAL A 153 -6.05 0.85 -13.87
CA VAL A 153 -5.00 1.82 -13.48
C VAL A 153 -4.02 2.03 -14.63
N GLN A 154 -3.57 0.95 -15.29
CA GLN A 154 -2.66 1.04 -16.43
C GLN A 154 -3.26 1.87 -17.59
N LYS A 155 -4.54 1.66 -17.92
CA LYS A 155 -5.23 2.44 -18.96
C LYS A 155 -5.37 3.91 -18.57
N PHE A 156 -5.58 4.20 -17.29
CA PHE A 156 -5.61 5.56 -16.78
C PHE A 156 -4.24 6.23 -16.92
N LEU A 157 -3.18 5.61 -16.43
CA LEU A 157 -1.81 6.14 -16.49
C LEU A 157 -1.36 6.42 -17.93
N ASN A 158 -1.66 5.51 -18.86
CA ASN A 158 -1.30 5.67 -20.28
C ASN A 158 -1.98 6.87 -20.96
N ARG A 159 -3.08 7.39 -20.40
CA ARG A 159 -3.84 8.51 -20.97
C ARG A 159 -3.75 9.79 -20.14
N SER A 160 -3.09 9.74 -19.01
CA SER A 160 -3.01 10.84 -18.05
C SER A 160 -1.58 11.36 -17.97
N PRO A 161 -1.14 12.24 -18.87
CA PRO A 161 0.20 12.82 -18.79
C PRO A 161 0.32 13.61 -17.49
N GLY A 162 1.27 13.23 -16.63
CA GLY A 162 1.57 13.90 -15.36
C GLY A 162 1.01 13.24 -14.09
N HIS A 163 0.36 12.09 -14.19
CA HIS A 163 0.00 11.25 -13.05
C HIS A 163 0.94 10.03 -12.99
N LEU A 164 2.03 10.18 -12.29
CA LEU A 164 2.93 9.08 -11.88
C LEU A 164 2.85 8.90 -10.39
#